data_ebe30dcbd25a0f86569bad23789ae1fe
#
_entry.id   ebe30dcbd25a0f86569bad23789ae1fe
#
_cell.length_a   1.000
_cell.length_b   1.000
_cell.length_c   1.000
_cell.angle_alpha   90.00
_cell.angle_beta   90.00
_cell.angle_gamma   90.00
#
_symmetry.space_group_name_H-M   'P 1'
#
loop_
_entity.id
_entity.type
_entity.pdbx_description
1 polymer ?
#
loop_
_entity_poly.entity_id
_entity_poly.type
_entity_poly.pdbx_seq_one_letter_code
_entity_poly.pdbx_strand_id
1 'polypeptide(L)'
;MKRLLEEFRKLKDYRKNQVAYTNPSEILFLSLLAVISGANSFEDMALWMKERKREIAKFLEKPFKAPAYTTIRNTFLNMDSEEIEKLQREWVEGLSENSEGLTIVATDGKTMRGSKSKGMNQKARHIVSLFLTDSKLVLTQNQVDEKSNEIPALIALLDNLNLENCVITMDAMHTQKKL
;
A
#
# COMPACT_ATOMS: atom_id res chain seq x y z
N MET A 1 3.23 -3.78 16.11
CA MET A 1 4.44 -3.58 15.28
C MET A 1 5.11 -4.89 14.89
N LYS A 2 5.47 -5.81 15.83
CA LYS A 2 6.05 -7.12 15.46
C LYS A 2 5.13 -7.94 14.55
N ARG A 3 3.82 -8.02 14.83
CA ARG A 3 2.84 -8.70 13.97
C ARG A 3 2.83 -8.14 12.54
N LEU A 4 2.87 -6.82 12.36
CA LEU A 4 2.91 -6.21 11.03
C LEU A 4 4.23 -6.54 10.30
N LEU A 5 5.37 -6.54 10.99
CA LEU A 5 6.65 -6.96 10.41
C LEU A 5 6.59 -8.41 9.90
N GLU A 6 5.96 -9.32 10.64
CA GLU A 6 5.79 -10.72 10.20
C GLU A 6 4.93 -10.81 8.92
N GLU A 7 3.91 -9.97 8.78
CA GLU A 7 3.15 -9.91 7.54
C GLU A 7 4.02 -9.44 6.37
N PHE A 8 4.81 -8.37 6.56
CA PHE A 8 5.76 -7.92 5.52
C PHE A 8 6.77 -9.00 5.14
N ARG A 9 7.24 -9.82 6.08
CA ARG A 9 8.19 -10.91 5.82
C ARG A 9 7.65 -12.02 4.93
N LYS A 10 6.33 -12.12 4.74
CA LYS A 10 5.71 -13.05 3.79
C LYS A 10 5.92 -12.63 2.34
N LEU A 11 6.22 -11.33 2.08
CA LEU A 11 6.48 -10.84 0.73
C LEU A 11 7.73 -11.49 0.14
N LYS A 12 7.62 -11.90 -1.12
CA LYS A 12 8.69 -12.57 -1.84
C LYS A 12 9.87 -11.64 -2.11
N ASP A 13 11.08 -12.13 -1.86
CA ASP A 13 12.29 -11.42 -2.24
C ASP A 13 12.51 -11.51 -3.76
N TYR A 14 12.47 -10.41 -4.46
CA TYR A 14 12.67 -10.33 -5.90
C TYR A 14 14.13 -10.58 -6.34
N ARG A 15 15.07 -10.54 -5.42
CA ARG A 15 16.50 -10.66 -5.72
C ARG A 15 16.91 -12.11 -5.97
N LYS A 16 17.72 -12.35 -7.01
CA LYS A 16 18.26 -13.67 -7.33
C LYS A 16 19.30 -14.15 -6.29
N ASN A 17 20.10 -13.22 -5.73
CA ASN A 17 21.14 -13.52 -4.73
C ASN A 17 20.79 -12.80 -3.41
N GLN A 18 20.39 -13.55 -2.42
CA GLN A 18 19.92 -13.07 -1.10
C GLN A 18 21.07 -12.69 -0.14
N VAL A 19 22.20 -12.20 -0.64
CA VAL A 19 23.42 -11.93 0.17
C VAL A 19 23.40 -10.60 0.92
N ALA A 20 22.29 -9.83 0.88
CA ALA A 20 22.26 -8.53 1.55
C ALA A 20 21.78 -8.64 3.01
N TYR A 21 22.41 -7.86 3.89
CA TYR A 21 22.10 -7.77 5.32
C TYR A 21 20.65 -7.37 5.67
N THR A 22 19.91 -6.81 4.72
CA THR A 22 18.53 -6.35 4.92
C THR A 22 17.65 -6.88 3.81
N ASN A 23 16.55 -7.53 4.19
CA ASN A 23 15.57 -8.08 3.27
C ASN A 23 14.72 -6.94 2.65
N PRO A 24 14.31 -6.99 1.36
CA PRO A 24 13.41 -6.02 0.76
C PRO A 24 12.11 -5.79 1.54
N SER A 25 11.50 -6.83 2.06
CA SER A 25 10.31 -6.73 2.91
C SER A 25 10.54 -5.91 4.17
N GLU A 26 11.72 -6.05 4.81
CA GLU A 26 12.10 -5.23 5.97
C GLU A 26 12.39 -3.78 5.57
N ILE A 27 12.96 -3.55 4.38
CA ILE A 27 13.15 -2.19 3.84
C ILE A 27 11.79 -1.52 3.64
N LEU A 28 10.80 -2.20 3.06
CA LEU A 28 9.45 -1.66 2.90
C LEU A 28 8.81 -1.34 4.26
N PHE A 29 8.87 -2.28 5.21
CA PHE A 29 8.34 -2.07 6.56
C PHE A 29 9.00 -0.85 7.25
N LEU A 30 10.33 -0.74 7.21
CA LEU A 30 11.06 0.38 7.79
C LEU A 30 10.79 1.69 7.07
N SER A 31 10.57 1.64 5.74
CA SER A 31 10.15 2.81 4.96
C SER A 31 8.77 3.29 5.37
N LEU A 32 7.82 2.39 5.62
CA LEU A 32 6.52 2.73 6.18
C LEU A 32 6.67 3.46 7.53
N LEU A 33 7.51 2.95 8.44
CA LEU A 33 7.76 3.61 9.72
C LEU A 33 8.41 4.99 9.54
N ALA A 34 9.34 5.13 8.59
CA ALA A 34 9.96 6.41 8.27
C ALA A 34 8.92 7.43 7.77
N VAL A 35 8.01 7.03 6.87
CA VAL A 35 6.90 7.89 6.38
C VAL A 35 5.97 8.31 7.52
N ILE A 36 5.58 7.39 8.39
CA ILE A 36 4.78 7.71 9.59
C ILE A 36 5.51 8.69 10.52
N SER A 37 6.86 8.64 10.51
CA SER A 37 7.71 9.56 11.27
C SER A 37 7.99 10.90 10.55
N GLY A 38 7.39 11.13 9.37
CA GLY A 38 7.48 12.39 8.61
C GLY A 38 8.47 12.39 7.44
N ALA A 39 9.08 11.26 7.07
CA ALA A 39 9.91 11.17 5.85
C ALA A 39 9.08 11.39 4.59
N ASN A 40 9.56 12.24 3.67
CA ASN A 40 8.85 12.60 2.45
C ASN A 40 9.60 12.22 1.16
N SER A 41 10.81 11.67 1.29
CA SER A 41 11.65 11.25 0.18
C SER A 41 12.39 9.95 0.51
N PHE A 42 12.96 9.29 -0.50
CA PHE A 42 13.83 8.12 -0.26
C PHE A 42 15.10 8.48 0.50
N GLU A 43 15.60 9.70 0.32
CA GLU A 43 16.73 10.27 1.04
C GLU A 43 16.38 10.42 2.53
N ASP A 44 15.22 10.96 2.86
CA ASP A 44 14.74 11.09 4.26
C ASP A 44 14.56 9.72 4.91
N MET A 45 14.00 8.75 4.18
CA MET A 45 13.87 7.36 4.66
C MET A 45 15.24 6.75 4.98
N ALA A 46 16.24 6.93 4.08
CA ALA A 46 17.60 6.45 4.29
C ALA A 46 18.26 7.11 5.50
N LEU A 47 18.08 8.42 5.65
CA LEU A 47 18.59 9.19 6.79
C LEU A 47 17.93 8.71 8.09
N TRP A 48 16.60 8.58 8.12
CA TRP A 48 15.84 8.07 9.26
C TRP A 48 16.35 6.69 9.71
N MET A 49 16.56 5.77 8.77
CA MET A 49 17.09 4.43 9.04
C MET A 49 18.54 4.46 9.53
N LYS A 50 19.36 5.38 9.00
CA LYS A 50 20.78 5.53 9.39
C LYS A 50 20.90 6.05 10.83
N GLU A 51 20.12 7.05 11.18
CA GLU A 51 20.13 7.65 12.50
C GLU A 51 19.64 6.68 13.58
N ARG A 52 18.65 5.84 13.24
CA ARG A 52 18.06 4.85 14.18
C ARG A 52 18.63 3.43 14.03
N LYS A 53 19.83 3.33 13.47
CA LYS A 53 20.47 2.03 13.19
C LYS A 53 20.53 1.09 14.41
N ARG A 54 20.80 1.62 15.59
CA ARG A 54 20.91 0.83 16.84
C ARG A 54 19.54 0.31 17.29
N GLU A 55 18.53 1.16 17.28
CA GLU A 55 17.16 0.83 17.64
C GLU A 55 16.57 -0.20 16.67
N ILE A 56 16.80 0.00 15.37
CA ILE A 56 16.37 -0.94 14.33
C ILE A 56 17.03 -2.29 14.49
N ALA A 57 18.35 -2.34 14.75
CA ALA A 57 19.06 -3.59 14.99
C ALA A 57 18.50 -4.34 16.20
N LYS A 58 18.20 -3.62 17.29
CA LYS A 58 17.55 -4.18 18.49
C LYS A 58 16.14 -4.68 18.20
N PHE A 59 15.36 -3.93 17.43
CA PHE A 59 13.99 -4.31 17.06
C PHE A 59 13.94 -5.54 16.15
N LEU A 60 14.86 -5.62 15.16
CA LEU A 60 14.97 -6.75 14.23
C LEU A 60 15.69 -7.95 14.85
N GLU A 61 16.29 -7.81 16.04
CA GLU A 61 17.08 -8.82 16.75
C GLU A 61 18.26 -9.37 15.90
N LYS A 62 18.82 -8.51 15.05
CA LYS A 62 19.97 -8.85 14.18
C LYS A 62 20.79 -7.61 13.80
N PRO A 63 22.05 -7.78 13.32
CA PRO A 63 22.80 -6.66 12.78
C PRO A 63 22.05 -5.97 11.66
N PHE A 64 21.99 -4.63 11.70
CA PHE A 64 21.33 -3.84 10.69
C PHE A 64 22.33 -2.89 10.01
N LYS A 65 22.36 -2.90 8.70
CA LYS A 65 23.07 -1.93 7.87
C LYS A 65 22.03 -1.07 7.15
N ALA A 66 22.01 0.21 7.43
CA ALA A 66 21.08 1.14 6.80
C ALA A 66 21.30 1.14 5.28
N PRO A 67 20.26 0.92 4.47
CA PRO A 67 20.36 0.96 3.02
C PRO A 67 20.58 2.39 2.51
N ALA A 68 21.25 2.52 1.35
CA ALA A 68 21.28 3.77 0.63
C ALA A 68 19.88 4.09 0.03
N TYR A 69 19.59 5.36 -0.26
CA TYR A 69 18.32 5.76 -0.87
C TYR A 69 18.04 5.02 -2.20
N THR A 70 19.09 4.76 -2.99
CA THR A 70 18.97 3.99 -4.25
C THR A 70 18.51 2.55 -4.01
N THR A 71 18.94 1.93 -2.91
CA THR A 71 18.48 0.58 -2.53
C THR A 71 17.00 0.60 -2.14
N ILE A 72 16.58 1.60 -1.37
CA ILE A 72 15.17 1.79 -1.00
C ILE A 72 14.33 1.98 -2.25
N ARG A 73 14.72 2.93 -3.14
CA ARG A 73 14.04 3.18 -4.41
C ARG A 73 13.92 1.92 -5.27
N ASN A 74 15.01 1.15 -5.40
CA ASN A 74 15.01 -0.08 -6.17
C ASN A 74 14.10 -1.15 -5.55
N THR A 75 13.99 -1.21 -4.22
CA THR A 75 13.03 -2.08 -3.54
C THR A 75 11.61 -1.74 -3.97
N PHE A 76 11.21 -0.47 -3.90
CA PHE A 76 9.87 -0.05 -4.35
C PHE A 76 9.59 -0.32 -5.82
N LEU A 77 10.60 -0.25 -6.68
CA LEU A 77 10.44 -0.50 -8.12
C LEU A 77 10.32 -1.97 -8.51
N ASN A 78 10.87 -2.88 -7.70
CA ASN A 78 10.99 -4.29 -8.07
C ASN A 78 10.13 -5.22 -7.19
N MET A 79 9.55 -4.75 -6.11
CA MET A 79 8.58 -5.54 -5.35
C MET A 79 7.29 -5.68 -6.15
N ASP A 80 6.67 -6.82 -6.02
CA ASP A 80 5.38 -7.09 -6.64
C ASP A 80 4.28 -6.28 -5.96
N SER A 81 3.63 -5.39 -6.72
CA SER A 81 2.56 -4.55 -6.21
C SER A 81 1.32 -5.35 -5.83
N GLU A 82 1.01 -6.44 -6.55
CA GLU A 82 -0.14 -7.29 -6.27
C GLU A 82 0.02 -8.02 -4.92
N GLU A 83 1.25 -8.50 -4.62
CA GLU A 83 1.55 -9.09 -3.31
C GLU A 83 1.40 -8.08 -2.17
N ILE A 84 1.84 -6.82 -2.39
CA ILE A 84 1.71 -5.74 -1.38
C ILE A 84 0.23 -5.38 -1.16
N GLU A 85 -0.56 -5.25 -2.23
CA GLU A 85 -2.00 -4.97 -2.15
C GLU A 85 -2.75 -6.11 -1.46
N LYS A 86 -2.40 -7.36 -1.76
CA LYS A 86 -2.95 -8.53 -1.07
C LYS A 86 -2.65 -8.50 0.43
N LEU A 87 -1.39 -8.22 0.80
CA LEU A 87 -0.98 -8.09 2.20
C LEU A 87 -1.76 -6.98 2.92
N GLN A 88 -1.92 -5.81 2.28
CA GLN A 88 -2.69 -4.71 2.82
C GLN A 88 -4.15 -5.12 3.06
N ARG A 89 -4.80 -5.76 2.09
CA ARG A 89 -6.19 -6.22 2.20
C ARG A 89 -6.36 -7.22 3.34
N GLU A 90 -5.55 -8.28 3.38
CA GLU A 90 -5.60 -9.29 4.44
C GLU A 90 -5.37 -8.67 5.84
N TRP A 91 -4.47 -7.68 5.94
CA TRP A 91 -4.24 -6.96 7.18
C TRP A 91 -5.46 -6.16 7.63
N VAL A 92 -6.08 -5.41 6.71
CA VAL A 92 -7.27 -4.58 6.99
C VAL A 92 -8.48 -5.46 7.33
N GLU A 93 -8.71 -6.55 6.60
CA GLU A 93 -9.76 -7.52 6.88
C GLU A 93 -9.61 -8.09 8.30
N GLY A 94 -8.41 -8.52 8.69
CA GLY A 94 -8.13 -9.01 10.04
C GLY A 94 -8.24 -7.95 11.15
N LEU A 95 -8.33 -6.66 10.82
CA LEU A 95 -8.64 -5.60 11.78
C LEU A 95 -10.15 -5.36 11.91
N SER A 96 -10.93 -5.64 10.85
CA SER A 96 -12.37 -5.40 10.77
C SER A 96 -13.23 -6.56 11.29
N GLU A 97 -12.69 -7.76 11.46
CA GLU A 97 -13.41 -8.96 11.93
C GLU A 97 -14.10 -8.80 13.31
N ASN A 98 -13.81 -7.72 14.04
CA ASN A 98 -14.42 -7.43 15.36
C ASN A 98 -15.55 -6.39 15.31
N SER A 99 -15.99 -5.92 14.14
CA SER A 99 -17.11 -4.98 14.03
C SER A 99 -18.44 -5.75 13.96
N GLU A 100 -19.17 -5.81 15.07
CA GLU A 100 -20.56 -6.23 15.06
C GLU A 100 -21.39 -5.12 14.40
N GLY A 101 -21.98 -5.38 13.22
CA GLY A 101 -22.88 -4.44 12.57
C GLY A 101 -22.71 -4.30 11.06
N LEU A 102 -23.41 -3.33 10.50
CA LEU A 102 -23.38 -3.01 9.07
C LEU A 102 -22.10 -2.24 8.75
N THR A 103 -21.28 -2.78 7.86
CA THR A 103 -20.05 -2.13 7.41
C THR A 103 -20.33 -1.13 6.29
N ILE A 104 -19.91 0.12 6.44
CA ILE A 104 -20.07 1.15 5.40
C ILE A 104 -18.76 1.29 4.62
N VAL A 105 -18.83 1.01 3.34
CA VAL A 105 -17.72 1.14 2.38
C VAL A 105 -17.98 2.33 1.47
N ALA A 106 -17.11 3.32 1.49
CA ALA A 106 -17.15 4.45 0.57
C ALA A 106 -16.18 4.24 -0.60
N THR A 107 -16.59 4.67 -1.80
CA THR A 107 -15.72 4.66 -2.97
C THR A 107 -15.23 6.07 -3.28
N ASP A 108 -13.95 6.21 -3.61
CA ASP A 108 -13.35 7.48 -4.03
C ASP A 108 -12.42 7.27 -5.23
N GLY A 109 -12.55 8.14 -6.23
CA GLY A 109 -11.69 8.18 -7.40
C GLY A 109 -10.76 9.40 -7.36
N LYS A 110 -9.44 9.20 -7.36
CA LYS A 110 -8.47 10.28 -7.24
C LYS A 110 -7.41 10.28 -8.33
N THR A 111 -7.24 11.42 -9.01
CA THR A 111 -6.15 11.62 -9.95
C THR A 111 -4.87 12.03 -9.22
N MET A 112 -3.82 11.23 -9.37
CA MET A 112 -2.50 11.54 -8.81
C MET A 112 -1.78 12.57 -9.67
N ARG A 113 -1.94 13.85 -9.38
CA ARG A 113 -1.40 14.95 -10.19
C ARG A 113 0.12 14.90 -10.37
N GLY A 114 0.87 14.45 -9.37
CA GLY A 114 2.32 14.30 -9.39
C GLY A 114 2.85 13.14 -10.23
N SER A 115 1.99 12.22 -10.70
CA SER A 115 2.38 11.07 -11.51
C SER A 115 2.54 11.39 -13.01
N LYS A 116 2.20 12.62 -13.43
CA LYS A 116 2.36 13.09 -14.82
C LYS A 116 3.83 13.42 -15.10
N SER A 117 4.45 12.74 -16.06
CA SER A 117 5.78 13.08 -16.56
C SER A 117 5.71 13.83 -17.90
N LYS A 118 6.19 15.08 -17.91
CA LYS A 118 6.22 15.91 -19.13
C LYS A 118 7.15 15.36 -20.22
N GLY A 119 8.16 14.55 -19.85
CA GLY A 119 9.17 14.03 -20.78
C GLY A 119 8.86 12.66 -21.40
N MET A 120 7.93 11.89 -20.81
CA MET A 120 7.62 10.53 -21.26
C MET A 120 6.19 10.37 -21.80
N ASN A 121 5.49 11.44 -22.10
CA ASN A 121 4.09 11.41 -22.55
C ASN A 121 3.14 10.61 -21.62
N GLN A 122 3.50 10.52 -20.33
CA GLN A 122 2.79 9.70 -19.35
C GLN A 122 1.63 10.51 -18.76
N LYS A 123 0.39 10.02 -18.97
CA LYS A 123 -0.82 10.60 -18.38
C LYS A 123 -0.77 10.48 -16.85
N ALA A 124 -1.46 11.37 -16.15
CA ALA A 124 -1.62 11.27 -14.70
C ALA A 124 -2.37 9.96 -14.34
N ARG A 125 -1.86 9.23 -13.36
CA ARG A 125 -2.48 8.00 -12.87
C ARG A 125 -3.76 8.33 -12.13
N HIS A 126 -4.77 7.52 -12.34
CA HIS A 126 -6.05 7.59 -11.65
C HIS A 126 -6.18 6.40 -10.74
N ILE A 127 -6.61 6.60 -9.51
CA ILE A 127 -6.76 5.53 -8.52
C ILE A 127 -8.19 5.52 -8.03
N VAL A 128 -8.83 4.36 -8.05
CA VAL A 128 -10.11 4.10 -7.40
C VAL A 128 -9.83 3.35 -6.10
N SER A 129 -10.38 3.83 -5.00
CA SER A 129 -10.16 3.28 -3.67
C SER A 129 -11.49 2.91 -3.03
N LEU A 130 -11.49 1.82 -2.26
CA LEU A 130 -12.57 1.44 -1.34
C LEU A 130 -12.13 1.74 0.09
N PHE A 131 -12.94 2.47 0.81
CA PHE A 131 -12.64 3.01 2.13
C PHE A 131 -13.67 2.56 3.16
N LEU A 132 -13.20 1.93 4.24
CA LEU A 132 -14.03 1.59 5.39
C LEU A 132 -14.24 2.85 6.25
N THR A 133 -15.47 3.35 6.30
CA THR A 133 -15.77 4.63 6.97
C THR A 133 -15.61 4.56 8.48
N ASP A 134 -15.94 3.45 9.10
CA ASP A 134 -15.91 3.27 10.56
C ASP A 134 -14.47 3.18 11.08
N SER A 135 -13.65 2.36 10.46
CA SER A 135 -12.24 2.18 10.82
C SER A 135 -11.30 3.21 10.20
N LYS A 136 -11.79 4.03 9.25
CA LYS A 136 -11.01 5.01 8.46
C LYS A 136 -9.83 4.37 7.70
N LEU A 137 -10.00 3.15 7.22
CA LEU A 137 -8.97 2.39 6.52
C LEU A 137 -9.31 2.26 5.03
N VAL A 138 -8.28 2.33 4.19
CA VAL A 138 -8.40 1.95 2.77
C VAL A 138 -8.37 0.43 2.70
N LEU A 139 -9.48 -0.18 2.28
CA LEU A 139 -9.62 -1.63 2.16
C LEU A 139 -8.82 -2.15 0.96
N THR A 140 -9.01 -1.53 -0.18
CA THR A 140 -8.30 -1.85 -1.42
C THR A 140 -8.32 -0.67 -2.37
N GLN A 141 -7.42 -0.68 -3.35
CA GLN A 141 -7.36 0.35 -4.40
C GLN A 141 -6.91 -0.27 -5.71
N ASN A 142 -7.29 0.35 -6.83
CA ASN A 142 -6.84 -0.05 -8.15
C ASN A 142 -6.45 1.17 -8.97
N GLN A 143 -5.39 1.03 -9.77
CA GLN A 143 -5.00 2.04 -10.74
C GLN A 143 -5.79 1.86 -12.03
N VAL A 144 -6.34 2.94 -12.56
CA VAL A 144 -7.01 2.99 -13.85
C VAL A 144 -6.31 3.96 -14.79
N ASP A 145 -6.25 3.61 -16.06
CA ASP A 145 -5.51 4.41 -17.05
C ASP A 145 -6.23 5.69 -17.41
N GLU A 146 -7.56 5.69 -17.39
CA GLU A 146 -8.40 6.84 -17.70
C GLU A 146 -9.59 6.93 -16.74
N LYS A 147 -10.08 8.16 -16.50
CA LYS A 147 -11.25 8.41 -15.65
C LYS A 147 -12.51 7.67 -16.14
N SER A 148 -12.63 7.43 -17.44
CA SER A 148 -13.73 6.65 -18.04
C SER A 148 -13.75 5.16 -17.63
N ASN A 149 -12.65 4.65 -17.07
CA ASN A 149 -12.50 3.25 -16.64
C ASN A 149 -12.74 3.04 -15.13
N GLU A 150 -13.19 4.07 -14.40
CA GLU A 150 -13.45 3.97 -12.96
C GLU A 150 -14.54 2.94 -12.63
N ILE A 151 -15.64 2.90 -13.40
CA ILE A 151 -16.76 1.98 -13.16
C ILE A 151 -16.36 0.52 -13.33
N PRO A 152 -15.73 0.09 -14.45
CA PRO A 152 -15.22 -1.27 -14.58
C PRO A 152 -14.20 -1.64 -13.50
N ALA A 153 -13.30 -0.71 -13.12
CA ALA A 153 -12.33 -0.94 -12.07
C ALA A 153 -13.00 -1.10 -10.70
N LEU A 154 -14.04 -0.31 -10.42
CA LEU A 154 -14.83 -0.43 -9.19
C LEU A 154 -15.52 -1.79 -9.10
N ILE A 155 -16.15 -2.24 -10.18
CA ILE A 155 -16.79 -3.57 -10.24
C ILE A 155 -15.76 -4.66 -9.95
N ALA A 156 -14.58 -4.61 -10.59
CA ALA A 156 -13.52 -5.58 -10.37
C ALA A 156 -12.97 -5.56 -8.93
N LEU A 157 -12.97 -4.40 -8.26
CA LEU A 157 -12.61 -4.31 -6.84
C LEU A 157 -13.67 -4.95 -5.95
N LEU A 158 -14.95 -4.71 -6.24
CA LEU A 158 -16.07 -5.24 -5.46
C LEU A 158 -16.21 -6.76 -5.60
N ASP A 159 -15.96 -7.32 -6.78
CA ASP A 159 -16.03 -8.76 -7.06
C ASP A 159 -15.00 -9.58 -6.23
N ASN A 160 -13.92 -8.94 -5.78
CA ASN A 160 -12.87 -9.58 -4.99
C ASN A 160 -13.06 -9.47 -3.46
N LEU A 161 -14.18 -8.91 -3.01
CA LEU A 161 -14.46 -8.67 -1.60
C LEU A 161 -15.65 -9.48 -1.10
N ASN A 162 -15.57 -9.91 0.15
CA ASN A 162 -16.76 -10.37 0.85
C ASN A 162 -17.59 -9.16 1.30
N LEU A 163 -18.71 -8.92 0.60
CA LEU A 163 -19.60 -7.77 0.82
C LEU A 163 -20.82 -8.12 1.66
N GLU A 164 -20.81 -9.24 2.38
CA GLU A 164 -21.89 -9.58 3.32
C GLU A 164 -22.03 -8.49 4.38
N ASN A 165 -23.26 -8.04 4.62
CA ASN A 165 -23.56 -6.95 5.57
C ASN A 165 -22.84 -5.62 5.29
N CYS A 166 -22.58 -5.30 4.01
CA CYS A 166 -21.96 -4.04 3.62
C CYS A 166 -22.97 -3.10 2.95
N VAL A 167 -22.87 -1.80 3.25
CA VAL A 167 -23.48 -0.71 2.49
C VAL A 167 -22.39 0.00 1.71
N ILE A 168 -22.53 0.05 0.39
CA ILE A 168 -21.57 0.73 -0.47
C ILE A 168 -22.12 2.12 -0.80
N THR A 169 -21.34 3.16 -0.48
CA THR A 169 -21.63 4.54 -0.86
C THR A 169 -20.70 4.97 -1.98
N MET A 170 -21.26 5.59 -3.00
CA MET A 170 -20.48 6.03 -4.16
C MET A 170 -20.98 7.38 -4.67
N ASP A 171 -20.12 8.12 -5.39
CA ASP A 171 -20.50 9.36 -6.06
C ASP A 171 -21.55 9.07 -7.15
N ALA A 172 -22.44 10.05 -7.40
CA ALA A 172 -23.49 9.96 -8.42
C ALA A 172 -22.96 9.59 -9.82
N MET A 173 -21.72 9.96 -10.13
CA MET A 173 -21.07 9.60 -11.40
C MET A 173 -20.82 8.08 -11.55
N HIS A 174 -20.68 7.36 -10.45
CA HIS A 174 -20.47 5.90 -10.43
C HIS A 174 -21.77 5.10 -10.37
N THR A 175 -22.90 5.77 -10.08
CA THR A 175 -24.22 5.14 -9.95
C THR A 175 -24.83 4.94 -11.34
N GLN A 176 -24.67 3.79 -11.95
CA GLN A 176 -25.28 3.39 -13.22
C GLN A 176 -26.15 2.15 -13.06
N LYS A 177 -27.14 1.97 -13.99
CA LYS A 177 -28.10 0.82 -13.98
C LYS A 177 -27.46 -0.58 -14.09
N LYS A 178 -26.13 -0.71 -14.18
CA LYS A 178 -25.41 -1.98 -14.34
C LYS A 178 -24.46 -2.29 -13.18
N LEU A 179 -24.56 -1.58 -12.07
CA LEU A 179 -23.89 -1.94 -10.80
C LEU A 179 -24.81 -2.76 -9.93
#